data_0b6b724babf628ac2db6fbb5f20d66be
#
_entry.id   0b6b724babf628ac2db6fbb5f20d66be
#
_cell.length_a   1.000
_cell.length_b   1.000
_cell.length_c   1.000
_cell.angle_alpha   90.00
_cell.angle_beta   90.00
_cell.angle_gamma   90.00
#
_symmetry.space_group_name_H-M   'P 1'
#
loop_
_entity.id
_entity.type
_entity.pdbx_description
1 polymer ?
#
loop_
_entity_poly.entity_id
_entity_poly.type
_entity_poly.pdbx_seq_one_letter_code
_entity_poly.pdbx_strand_id
1 'polypeptide(L)'
;MIVFGIPASFQQHKFSPIIKDAPAGLTIEWTRVFIVAAILIVAILANVIANVKFPALLDALPIIGIAVWVVILVAAPLRKPDWEIMPETFKGTIFLLALVTAASMMPVEKLPAASWQTAMGLGFVSAVFDNIPLTALALQQGGYDWGFLAFAVGFGGSMMWFGSSAGVALSSMYPQARSMSQWLRHGWPVAIAYVAGFFVMLALIGFHPEPLAGQMPH
;
A
#
# COMPACT_ATOMS: atom_id res chain seq x y z
N MET A 1 -1.58 -14.63 6.60
CA MET A 1 -2.62 -15.30 5.79
C MET A 1 -3.46 -16.26 6.61
N ILE A 2 -2.91 -17.25 7.31
CA ILE A 2 -3.69 -18.28 8.05
C ILE A 2 -4.57 -17.66 9.14
N VAL A 3 -4.01 -16.82 10.02
CA VAL A 3 -4.71 -16.19 11.15
C VAL A 3 -5.91 -15.34 10.72
N PHE A 4 -5.81 -14.68 9.58
CA PHE A 4 -6.90 -13.85 9.03
C PHE A 4 -7.77 -14.61 8.03
N GLY A 5 -7.16 -15.40 7.15
CA GLY A 5 -7.86 -16.07 6.05
C GLY A 5 -8.92 -17.06 6.52
N ILE A 6 -8.65 -17.80 7.61
CA ILE A 6 -9.62 -18.75 8.16
C ILE A 6 -10.87 -18.04 8.69
N PRO A 7 -10.77 -17.06 9.63
CA PRO A 7 -11.94 -16.31 10.11
C PRO A 7 -12.70 -15.61 8.97
N ALA A 8 -11.97 -15.00 8.02
CA ALA A 8 -12.58 -14.32 6.88
C ALA A 8 -13.38 -15.29 5.99
N SER A 9 -12.86 -16.50 5.75
CA SER A 9 -13.55 -17.54 4.97
C SER A 9 -14.84 -18.01 5.67
N PHE A 10 -14.81 -18.19 6.98
CA PHE A 10 -16.01 -18.54 7.75
C PHE A 10 -17.04 -17.41 7.73
N GLN A 11 -16.62 -16.17 7.88
CA GLN A 11 -17.52 -15.02 7.80
C GLN A 11 -18.14 -14.92 6.40
N GLN A 12 -17.34 -15.04 5.34
CA GLN A 12 -17.82 -15.02 3.97
C GLN A 12 -18.84 -16.14 3.73
N HIS A 13 -18.55 -17.36 4.15
CA HIS A 13 -19.44 -18.49 3.97
C HIS A 13 -20.79 -18.33 4.69
N LYS A 14 -20.77 -17.66 5.85
CA LYS A 14 -21.99 -17.38 6.64
C LYS A 14 -22.92 -16.37 5.96
N PHE A 15 -22.36 -15.32 5.32
CA PHE A 15 -23.14 -14.23 4.71
C PHE A 15 -23.45 -14.48 3.24
N SER A 16 -22.54 -15.07 2.51
CA SER A 16 -22.68 -15.42 1.11
C SER A 16 -21.79 -16.61 0.83
N PRO A 17 -22.37 -17.84 0.77
CA PRO A 17 -21.60 -19.05 0.46
C PRO A 17 -20.81 -18.87 -0.81
N ILE A 18 -19.55 -19.33 -0.81
CA ILE A 18 -18.72 -19.33 -2.02
C ILE A 18 -19.38 -20.28 -3.03
N ILE A 19 -19.96 -19.70 -4.07
CA ILE A 19 -20.59 -20.45 -5.16
C ILE A 19 -19.48 -20.86 -6.13
N LYS A 20 -19.38 -22.15 -6.41
CA LYS A 20 -18.38 -22.69 -7.37
C LYS A 20 -18.69 -22.33 -8.82
N ASP A 21 -19.96 -22.07 -9.12
CA ASP A 21 -20.38 -21.77 -10.47
C ASP A 21 -20.19 -20.28 -10.75
N ALA A 22 -19.42 -19.97 -11.79
CA ALA A 22 -19.30 -18.59 -12.27
C ALA A 22 -20.69 -18.09 -12.67
N PRO A 23 -21.10 -16.86 -12.29
CA PRO A 23 -22.37 -16.32 -12.74
C PRO A 23 -22.48 -16.41 -14.26
N ALA A 24 -23.58 -16.96 -14.75
CA ALA A 24 -23.83 -17.08 -16.18
C ALA A 24 -23.77 -15.70 -16.82
N GLY A 25 -22.92 -15.51 -17.83
CA GLY A 25 -22.78 -14.26 -18.56
C GLY A 25 -21.55 -13.40 -18.22
N LEU A 26 -20.70 -13.81 -17.28
CA LEU A 26 -19.42 -13.13 -17.08
C LEU A 26 -18.43 -13.51 -18.19
N THR A 27 -18.06 -12.52 -19.00
CA THR A 27 -16.98 -12.66 -19.99
C THR A 27 -15.74 -11.95 -19.51
N ILE A 28 -14.59 -12.63 -19.56
CA ILE A 28 -13.30 -12.01 -19.24
C ILE A 28 -12.86 -11.18 -20.44
N GLU A 29 -12.65 -9.89 -20.21
CA GLU A 29 -12.09 -8.99 -21.21
C GLU A 29 -10.55 -9.14 -21.24
N TRP A 30 -10.07 -10.15 -21.98
CA TRP A 30 -8.65 -10.49 -22.05
C TRP A 30 -7.76 -9.31 -22.45
N THR A 31 -8.22 -8.45 -23.34
CA THR A 31 -7.50 -7.22 -23.73
C THR A 31 -7.18 -6.36 -22.50
N ARG A 32 -8.16 -6.16 -21.62
CA ARG A 32 -7.96 -5.41 -20.36
C ARG A 32 -6.97 -6.11 -19.45
N VAL A 33 -7.07 -7.44 -19.32
CA VAL A 33 -6.15 -8.23 -18.50
C VAL A 33 -4.72 -8.07 -18.99
N PHE A 34 -4.48 -8.20 -20.30
CA PHE A 34 -3.14 -8.03 -20.88
C PHE A 34 -2.59 -6.60 -20.73
N ILE A 35 -3.42 -5.56 -20.91
CA ILE A 35 -3.00 -4.18 -20.70
C ILE A 35 -2.58 -3.96 -19.24
N VAL A 36 -3.39 -4.41 -18.26
CA VAL A 36 -3.07 -4.28 -16.84
C VAL A 36 -1.79 -5.07 -16.50
N ALA A 37 -1.65 -6.28 -17.00
CA ALA A 37 -0.44 -7.08 -16.82
C ALA A 37 0.80 -6.37 -17.40
N ALA A 38 0.68 -5.79 -18.59
CA ALA A 38 1.77 -5.03 -19.21
C ALA A 38 2.16 -3.80 -18.38
N ILE A 39 1.18 -3.05 -17.86
CA ILE A 39 1.42 -1.91 -16.97
C ILE A 39 2.21 -2.36 -15.72
N LEU A 40 1.78 -3.44 -15.07
CA LEU A 40 2.44 -3.95 -13.87
C LEU A 40 3.87 -4.43 -14.17
N ILE A 41 4.06 -5.19 -15.24
CA ILE A 41 5.38 -5.68 -15.63
C ILE A 41 6.33 -4.52 -15.94
N VAL A 42 5.87 -3.54 -16.72
CA VAL A 42 6.70 -2.37 -17.08
C VAL A 42 7.00 -1.52 -15.84
N ALA A 43 6.05 -1.33 -14.93
CA ALA A 43 6.27 -0.62 -13.67
C ALA A 43 7.35 -1.32 -12.81
N ILE A 44 7.28 -2.64 -12.68
CA ILE A 44 8.27 -3.44 -11.93
C ILE A 44 9.64 -3.35 -12.61
N LEU A 45 9.71 -3.55 -13.92
CA LEU A 45 10.97 -3.49 -14.66
C LEU A 45 11.58 -2.10 -14.60
N ALA A 46 10.78 -1.04 -14.79
CA ALA A 46 11.25 0.34 -14.68
C ALA A 46 11.79 0.64 -13.27
N ASN A 47 11.10 0.18 -12.22
CA ASN A 47 11.56 0.32 -10.84
C ASN A 47 12.90 -0.39 -10.62
N VAL A 48 12.99 -1.68 -10.99
CA VAL A 48 14.23 -2.47 -10.79
C VAL A 48 15.39 -1.87 -11.58
N ILE A 49 15.19 -1.56 -12.87
CA ILE A 49 16.26 -1.03 -13.74
C ILE A 49 16.71 0.35 -13.24
N ALA A 50 15.78 1.22 -12.89
CA ALA A 50 16.10 2.55 -12.41
C ALA A 50 16.89 2.51 -11.09
N ASN A 51 16.47 1.68 -10.12
CA ASN A 51 17.19 1.54 -8.86
C ASN A 51 18.58 0.94 -9.02
N VAL A 52 18.75 -0.04 -9.92
CA VAL A 52 20.04 -0.74 -10.08
C VAL A 52 21.02 0.06 -10.96
N LYS A 53 20.53 0.67 -12.04
CA LYS A 53 21.42 1.28 -13.05
C LYS A 53 21.44 2.80 -13.03
N PHE A 54 20.37 3.45 -12.57
CA PHE A 54 20.19 4.90 -12.68
C PHE A 54 19.63 5.53 -11.41
N PRO A 55 20.18 5.27 -10.21
CA PRO A 55 19.63 5.78 -8.96
C PRO A 55 19.50 7.31 -8.95
N ALA A 56 20.48 8.04 -9.46
CA ALA A 56 20.46 9.49 -9.54
C ALA A 56 19.31 10.06 -10.42
N LEU A 57 18.80 9.28 -11.36
CA LEU A 57 17.67 9.71 -12.18
C LEU A 57 16.34 9.61 -11.44
N LEU A 58 16.23 8.72 -10.47
CA LEU A 58 15.01 8.58 -9.65
C LEU A 58 14.73 9.82 -8.80
N ASP A 59 15.81 10.49 -8.35
CA ASP A 59 15.67 11.73 -7.57
C ASP A 59 15.25 12.92 -8.44
N ALA A 60 15.58 12.87 -9.74
CA ALA A 60 15.32 13.96 -10.68
C ALA A 60 14.01 13.78 -11.47
N LEU A 61 13.62 12.54 -11.77
CA LEU A 61 12.52 12.23 -12.69
C LEU A 61 11.63 11.09 -12.16
N PRO A 62 10.29 11.18 -12.32
CA PRO A 62 9.36 10.13 -11.96
C PRO A 62 9.33 9.00 -13.01
N ILE A 63 10.47 8.29 -13.18
CA ILE A 63 10.68 7.30 -14.24
C ILE A 63 9.58 6.23 -14.28
N ILE A 64 9.18 5.72 -13.12
CA ILE A 64 8.14 4.69 -13.01
C ILE A 64 6.81 5.23 -13.52
N GLY A 65 6.45 6.45 -13.12
CA GLY A 65 5.24 7.12 -13.59
C GLY A 65 5.25 7.35 -15.10
N ILE A 66 6.37 7.81 -15.65
CA ILE A 66 6.55 8.00 -17.08
C ILE A 66 6.40 6.68 -17.84
N ALA A 67 7.03 5.60 -17.36
CA ALA A 67 6.93 4.28 -17.96
C ALA A 67 5.48 3.75 -17.99
N VAL A 68 4.73 3.92 -16.89
CA VAL A 68 3.31 3.55 -16.82
C VAL A 68 2.48 4.37 -17.81
N TRP A 69 2.69 5.68 -17.89
CA TRP A 69 1.99 6.54 -18.85
C TRP A 69 2.27 6.15 -20.30
N VAL A 70 3.51 5.81 -20.63
CA VAL A 70 3.87 5.33 -21.97
C VAL A 70 3.07 4.08 -22.33
N VAL A 71 2.96 3.11 -21.42
CA VAL A 71 2.16 1.89 -21.68
C VAL A 71 0.69 2.21 -21.87
N ILE A 72 0.12 3.10 -21.05
CA ILE A 72 -1.29 3.50 -21.17
C ILE A 72 -1.55 4.15 -22.54
N LEU A 73 -0.68 5.06 -22.96
CA LEU A 73 -0.82 5.77 -24.25
C LEU A 73 -0.65 4.84 -25.44
N VAL A 74 0.32 3.91 -25.38
CA VAL A 74 0.55 2.90 -26.43
C VAL A 74 -0.60 1.92 -26.52
N ALA A 75 -1.21 1.57 -25.39
CA ALA A 75 -2.37 0.69 -25.34
C ALA A 75 -3.71 1.38 -25.68
N ALA A 76 -3.75 2.71 -25.67
CA ALA A 76 -4.98 3.47 -25.91
C ALA A 76 -5.69 3.17 -27.25
N PRO A 77 -4.99 2.88 -28.38
CA PRO A 77 -5.63 2.44 -29.61
C PRO A 77 -6.29 1.05 -29.52
N LEU A 78 -5.76 0.14 -28.68
CA LEU A 78 -6.30 -1.19 -28.49
C LEU A 78 -7.58 -1.15 -27.63
N ARG A 79 -7.59 -0.30 -26.63
CA ARG A 79 -8.71 -0.07 -25.73
C ARG A 79 -8.66 1.35 -25.20
N LYS A 80 -9.68 2.13 -25.51
CA LYS A 80 -9.80 3.52 -25.06
C LYS A 80 -9.79 3.56 -23.53
N PRO A 81 -8.86 4.32 -22.90
CA PRO A 81 -8.87 4.55 -21.46
C PRO A 81 -10.14 5.30 -21.04
N ASP A 82 -10.53 5.07 -19.80
CA ASP A 82 -11.66 5.79 -19.19
C ASP A 82 -11.18 7.15 -18.67
N TRP A 83 -11.18 8.14 -19.57
CA TRP A 83 -10.74 9.50 -19.27
C TRP A 83 -11.68 10.25 -18.32
N GLU A 84 -12.90 9.76 -18.12
CA GLU A 84 -13.89 10.39 -17.25
C GLU A 84 -13.49 10.32 -15.76
N ILE A 85 -12.64 9.34 -15.40
CA ILE A 85 -12.09 9.23 -14.02
C ILE A 85 -10.97 10.24 -13.73
N MET A 86 -10.38 10.86 -14.74
CA MET A 86 -9.21 11.75 -14.56
C MET A 86 -9.45 12.90 -13.57
N PRO A 87 -10.58 13.62 -13.59
CA PRO A 87 -10.81 14.72 -12.64
C PRO A 87 -10.86 14.26 -11.18
N GLU A 88 -11.44 13.09 -10.93
CA GLU A 88 -11.51 12.51 -9.59
C GLU A 88 -10.14 12.01 -9.12
N THR A 89 -9.43 11.31 -9.99
CA THR A 89 -8.05 10.86 -9.73
C THR A 89 -7.13 12.04 -9.46
N PHE A 90 -7.26 13.15 -10.20
CA PHE A 90 -6.45 14.36 -10.00
C PHE A 90 -6.71 14.98 -8.62
N LYS A 91 -7.98 15.06 -8.17
CA LYS A 91 -8.31 15.52 -6.81
C LYS A 91 -7.69 14.64 -5.74
N GLY A 92 -7.76 13.31 -5.92
CA GLY A 92 -7.10 12.35 -5.02
C GLY A 92 -5.58 12.52 -4.98
N THR A 93 -4.95 12.76 -6.12
CA THR A 93 -3.52 13.02 -6.22
C THR A 93 -3.11 14.30 -5.48
N ILE A 94 -3.85 15.40 -5.66
CA ILE A 94 -3.60 16.65 -4.92
C ILE A 94 -3.72 16.41 -3.41
N PHE A 95 -4.73 15.69 -2.98
CA PHE A 95 -4.91 15.36 -1.57
C PHE A 95 -3.73 14.57 -1.01
N LEU A 96 -3.26 13.52 -1.72
CA LEU A 96 -2.10 12.73 -1.31
C LEU A 96 -0.82 13.57 -1.27
N LEU A 97 -0.58 14.42 -2.27
CA LEU A 97 0.57 15.32 -2.28
C LEU A 97 0.54 16.30 -1.10
N ALA A 98 -0.63 16.84 -0.76
CA ALA A 98 -0.79 17.70 0.40
C ALA A 98 -0.48 16.96 1.71
N LEU A 99 -0.91 15.70 1.85
CA LEU A 99 -0.59 14.88 3.02
C LEU A 99 0.92 14.58 3.13
N VAL A 100 1.56 14.22 2.02
CA VAL A 100 3.01 13.97 2.00
C VAL A 100 3.78 15.25 2.34
N THR A 101 3.36 16.39 1.78
CA THR A 101 3.97 17.69 2.10
C THR A 101 3.78 18.04 3.57
N ALA A 102 2.60 17.85 4.14
CA ALA A 102 2.35 18.07 5.56
C ALA A 102 3.23 17.17 6.43
N ALA A 103 3.38 15.88 6.07
CA ALA A 103 4.26 14.95 6.77
C ALA A 103 5.73 15.39 6.69
N SER A 104 6.18 15.87 5.53
CA SER A 104 7.56 16.34 5.35
C SER A 104 7.90 17.61 6.14
N MET A 105 6.89 18.35 6.58
CA MET A 105 7.06 19.54 7.43
C MET A 105 7.06 19.21 8.93
N MET A 106 6.82 17.96 9.31
CA MET A 106 6.85 17.58 10.74
C MET A 106 8.29 17.55 11.28
N PRO A 107 8.52 18.07 12.50
CA PRO A 107 9.83 18.03 13.12
C PRO A 107 10.17 16.60 13.58
N VAL A 108 10.91 15.88 12.74
CA VAL A 108 11.28 14.47 12.97
C VAL A 108 12.11 14.27 14.25
N GLU A 109 12.82 15.32 14.71
CA GLU A 109 13.63 15.29 15.92
C GLU A 109 12.78 15.15 17.20
N LYS A 110 11.49 15.47 17.12
CA LYS A 110 10.54 15.33 18.24
C LYS A 110 9.83 13.97 18.26
N LEU A 111 10.05 13.15 17.25
CA LEU A 111 9.47 11.81 17.20
C LEU A 111 10.22 10.86 18.13
N PRO A 112 9.56 9.83 18.67
CA PRO A 112 10.24 8.78 19.41
C PRO A 112 11.34 8.14 18.55
N ALA A 113 12.48 7.80 19.17
CA ALA A 113 13.58 7.16 18.46
C ALA A 113 13.13 5.90 17.69
N ALA A 114 13.70 5.69 16.51
CA ALA A 114 13.42 4.53 15.69
C ALA A 114 13.78 3.24 16.44
N SER A 115 12.84 2.33 16.53
CA SER A 115 12.95 1.05 17.22
C SER A 115 11.88 0.09 16.70
N TRP A 116 11.96 -1.19 17.05
CA TRP A 116 10.90 -2.14 16.71
C TRP A 116 9.55 -1.76 17.35
N GLN A 117 9.56 -1.17 18.56
CA GLN A 117 8.35 -0.72 19.25
C GLN A 117 7.67 0.43 18.49
N THR A 118 8.46 1.42 18.07
CA THR A 118 7.94 2.55 17.28
C THR A 118 7.51 2.10 15.88
N ALA A 119 8.24 1.19 15.23
CA ALA A 119 7.82 0.57 13.97
C ALA A 119 6.47 -0.13 14.11
N MET A 120 6.31 -0.95 15.17
CA MET A 120 5.03 -1.61 15.45
C MET A 120 3.90 -0.60 15.73
N GLY A 121 4.20 0.48 16.47
CA GLY A 121 3.26 1.56 16.73
C GLY A 121 2.81 2.28 15.45
N LEU A 122 3.73 2.53 14.52
CA LEU A 122 3.42 3.14 13.22
C LEU A 122 2.41 2.32 12.41
N GLY A 123 2.39 1.00 12.54
CA GLY A 123 1.38 0.17 11.89
C GLY A 123 -0.04 0.43 12.42
N PHE A 124 -0.21 0.63 13.72
CA PHE A 124 -1.51 1.04 14.27
C PHE A 124 -1.89 2.47 13.88
N VAL A 125 -0.92 3.37 13.78
CA VAL A 125 -1.15 4.72 13.27
C VAL A 125 -1.56 4.67 11.80
N SER A 126 -0.96 3.78 11.01
CA SER A 126 -1.30 3.56 9.59
C SER A 126 -2.73 3.02 9.39
N ALA A 127 -3.33 2.43 10.41
CA ALA A 127 -4.75 2.06 10.34
C ALA A 127 -5.68 3.29 10.21
N VAL A 128 -5.24 4.44 10.71
CA VAL A 128 -6.02 5.69 10.74
C VAL A 128 -5.51 6.71 9.74
N PHE A 129 -4.21 6.70 9.47
CA PHE A 129 -3.55 7.59 8.51
C PHE A 129 -3.08 6.79 7.30
N ASP A 130 -3.11 7.41 6.13
CA ASP A 130 -2.58 6.80 4.90
C ASP A 130 -1.11 6.39 5.09
N ASN A 131 -0.74 5.24 4.57
CA ASN A 131 0.60 4.67 4.69
C ASN A 131 1.68 5.49 3.97
N ILE A 132 1.34 6.25 2.93
CA ILE A 132 2.31 7.05 2.15
C ILE A 132 2.95 8.15 3.01
N PRO A 133 2.19 9.06 3.66
CA PRO A 133 2.79 10.10 4.50
C PRO A 133 3.55 9.54 5.70
N LEU A 134 3.10 8.44 6.30
CA LEU A 134 3.81 7.80 7.40
C LEU A 134 5.14 7.20 6.97
N THR A 135 5.18 6.57 5.79
CA THR A 135 6.42 6.08 5.21
C THR A 135 7.38 7.23 4.91
N ALA A 136 6.90 8.33 4.33
CA ALA A 136 7.72 9.52 4.07
C ALA A 136 8.32 10.09 5.36
N LEU A 137 7.53 10.16 6.45
CA LEU A 137 7.98 10.62 7.75
C LEU A 137 9.06 9.70 8.34
N ALA A 138 8.86 8.40 8.27
CA ALA A 138 9.83 7.41 8.77
C ALA A 138 11.13 7.41 7.96
N LEU A 139 11.05 7.65 6.64
CA LEU A 139 12.21 7.83 5.77
C LEU A 139 13.04 9.05 6.18
N GLN A 140 12.39 10.18 6.47
CA GLN A 140 13.07 11.38 6.94
C GLN A 140 13.74 11.19 8.30
N GLN A 141 13.07 10.46 9.21
CA GLN A 141 13.63 10.16 10.52
C GLN A 141 14.84 9.23 10.43
N GLY A 142 14.80 8.23 9.55
CA GLY A 142 15.81 7.17 9.42
C GLY A 142 15.90 6.24 10.63
N GLY A 143 16.85 5.32 10.61
CA GLY A 143 17.13 4.41 11.73
C GLY A 143 16.13 3.26 11.91
N TYR A 144 15.21 3.06 10.99
CA TYR A 144 14.32 1.91 10.99
C TYR A 144 14.89 0.73 10.22
N ASP A 145 14.48 -0.47 10.62
CA ASP A 145 14.55 -1.63 9.74
C ASP A 145 13.45 -1.53 8.70
N TRP A 146 13.83 -1.39 7.42
CA TRP A 146 12.87 -1.16 6.33
C TRP A 146 11.92 -2.31 6.11
N GLY A 147 12.34 -3.55 6.36
CA GLY A 147 11.47 -4.72 6.28
C GLY A 147 10.34 -4.66 7.30
N PHE A 148 10.69 -4.33 8.55
CA PHE A 148 9.70 -4.15 9.62
C PHE A 148 8.81 -2.95 9.41
N LEU A 149 9.37 -1.84 8.95
CA LEU A 149 8.59 -0.64 8.66
C LEU A 149 7.59 -0.89 7.51
N ALA A 150 8.04 -1.49 6.41
CA ALA A 150 7.19 -1.82 5.27
C ALA A 150 6.06 -2.78 5.67
N PHE A 151 6.38 -3.81 6.46
CA PHE A 151 5.37 -4.71 7.00
C PHE A 151 4.37 -3.96 7.89
N ALA A 152 4.87 -3.15 8.84
CA ALA A 152 4.04 -2.47 9.81
C ALA A 152 3.09 -1.47 9.14
N VAL A 153 3.62 -0.58 8.33
CA VAL A 153 2.83 0.48 7.69
C VAL A 153 1.92 -0.09 6.61
N GLY A 154 2.41 -1.02 5.78
CA GLY A 154 1.63 -1.66 4.73
C GLY A 154 0.50 -2.53 5.27
N PHE A 155 0.77 -3.36 6.28
CA PHE A 155 -0.25 -4.19 6.91
C PHE A 155 -1.24 -3.35 7.75
N GLY A 156 -0.71 -2.37 8.49
CA GLY A 156 -1.50 -1.47 9.32
C GLY A 156 -2.59 -0.75 8.53
N GLY A 157 -2.26 -0.23 7.35
CA GLY A 157 -3.21 0.40 6.44
C GLY A 157 -4.36 -0.50 5.98
N SER A 158 -4.26 -1.82 6.15
CA SER A 158 -5.35 -2.76 5.85
C SER A 158 -6.33 -2.97 7.01
N MET A 159 -6.04 -2.46 8.21
CA MET A 159 -6.91 -2.64 9.38
C MET A 159 -8.22 -1.87 9.28
N MET A 160 -8.21 -0.73 8.58
CA MET A 160 -9.40 0.11 8.36
C MET A 160 -9.55 0.42 6.87
N TRP A 161 -10.79 0.60 6.41
CA TRP A 161 -11.07 0.84 4.98
C TRP A 161 -10.45 2.14 4.44
N PHE A 162 -10.19 3.12 5.28
CA PHE A 162 -9.60 4.41 4.91
C PHE A 162 -8.09 4.49 5.22
N GLY A 163 -7.51 3.47 5.82
CA GLY A 163 -6.08 3.42 6.16
C GLY A 163 -5.15 3.22 4.95
N SER A 164 -5.72 2.98 3.76
CA SER A 164 -4.97 2.88 2.52
C SER A 164 -5.81 3.28 1.31
N SER A 165 -5.14 3.76 0.27
CA SER A 165 -5.78 4.09 -1.01
C SER A 165 -6.53 2.89 -1.62
N ALA A 166 -6.02 1.68 -1.45
CA ALA A 166 -6.69 0.45 -1.90
C ALA A 166 -8.00 0.20 -1.14
N GLY A 167 -8.02 0.40 0.17
CA GLY A 167 -9.23 0.31 1.00
C GLY A 167 -10.28 1.35 0.62
N VAL A 168 -9.85 2.58 0.37
CA VAL A 168 -10.73 3.66 -0.11
C VAL A 168 -11.32 3.31 -1.48
N ALA A 169 -10.52 2.83 -2.42
CA ALA A 169 -10.99 2.40 -3.73
C ALA A 169 -12.02 1.27 -3.63
N LEU A 170 -11.73 0.23 -2.83
CA LEU A 170 -12.64 -0.89 -2.61
C LEU A 170 -13.97 -0.42 -1.99
N SER A 171 -13.92 0.46 -1.00
CA SER A 171 -15.10 0.99 -0.34
C SER A 171 -15.91 1.96 -1.21
N SER A 172 -15.31 2.58 -2.21
CA SER A 172 -16.05 3.37 -3.22
C SER A 172 -16.86 2.48 -4.15
N MET A 173 -16.34 1.29 -4.49
CA MET A 173 -17.06 0.29 -5.28
C MET A 173 -18.16 -0.42 -4.46
N TYR A 174 -17.93 -0.62 -3.17
CA TYR A 174 -18.84 -1.30 -2.24
C TYR A 174 -19.16 -0.40 -1.04
N PRO A 175 -20.17 0.47 -1.12
CA PRO A 175 -20.50 1.43 -0.05
C PRO A 175 -20.75 0.79 1.31
N GLN A 176 -21.21 -0.46 1.36
CA GLN A 176 -21.40 -1.23 2.59
C GLN A 176 -20.09 -1.44 3.36
N ALA A 177 -18.95 -1.44 2.66
CA ALA A 177 -17.63 -1.57 3.26
C ALA A 177 -17.16 -0.31 4.03
N ARG A 178 -17.88 0.81 3.95
CA ARG A 178 -17.57 2.06 4.67
C ARG A 178 -17.99 2.07 6.13
N SER A 179 -18.64 1.02 6.61
CA SER A 179 -19.13 0.97 7.99
C SER A 179 -17.99 0.73 8.98
N MET A 180 -17.59 1.77 9.72
CA MET A 180 -16.55 1.69 10.75
C MET A 180 -16.88 0.67 11.84
N SER A 181 -18.15 0.60 12.27
CA SER A 181 -18.59 -0.34 13.30
C SER A 181 -18.45 -1.80 12.84
N GLN A 182 -18.72 -2.07 11.57
CA GLN A 182 -18.54 -3.40 10.99
C GLN A 182 -17.05 -3.78 10.90
N TRP A 183 -16.20 -2.83 10.53
CA TRP A 183 -14.74 -3.05 10.51
C TRP A 183 -14.19 -3.35 11.89
N LEU A 184 -14.57 -2.59 12.90
CA LEU A 184 -14.15 -2.85 14.29
C LEU A 184 -14.68 -4.19 14.81
N ARG A 185 -15.94 -4.50 14.50
CA ARG A 185 -16.59 -5.75 14.99
C ARG A 185 -16.01 -7.00 14.33
N HIS A 186 -15.67 -6.96 13.05
CA HIS A 186 -15.28 -8.13 12.28
C HIS A 186 -13.80 -8.09 11.84
N GLY A 187 -13.15 -6.93 11.89
CA GLY A 187 -11.76 -6.74 11.47
C GLY A 187 -10.70 -7.02 12.54
N TRP A 188 -11.09 -7.24 13.81
CA TRP A 188 -10.13 -7.52 14.88
C TRP A 188 -9.15 -8.67 14.59
N PRO A 189 -9.49 -9.74 13.80
CA PRO A 189 -8.51 -10.77 13.47
C PRO A 189 -7.35 -10.25 12.61
N VAL A 190 -7.56 -9.15 11.87
CA VAL A 190 -6.51 -8.48 11.10
C VAL A 190 -5.48 -7.87 12.05
N ALA A 191 -5.93 -7.18 13.10
CA ALA A 191 -5.05 -6.61 14.11
C ALA A 191 -4.25 -7.70 14.85
N ILE A 192 -4.88 -8.83 15.20
CA ILE A 192 -4.17 -9.97 15.79
C ILE A 192 -3.15 -10.55 14.81
N ALA A 193 -3.52 -10.71 13.54
CA ALA A 193 -2.61 -11.22 12.52
C ALA A 193 -1.41 -10.28 12.31
N TYR A 194 -1.63 -8.96 12.41
CA TYR A 194 -0.56 -7.96 12.37
C TYR A 194 0.42 -8.15 13.52
N VAL A 195 -0.07 -8.17 14.76
CA VAL A 195 0.76 -8.33 15.96
C VAL A 195 1.51 -9.66 15.93
N ALA A 196 0.81 -10.76 15.64
CA ALA A 196 1.41 -12.07 15.55
C ALA A 196 2.50 -12.14 14.46
N GLY A 197 2.20 -11.60 13.27
CA GLY A 197 3.16 -11.56 12.16
C GLY A 197 4.39 -10.72 12.50
N PHE A 198 4.20 -9.57 13.14
CA PHE A 198 5.30 -8.70 13.57
C PHE A 198 6.24 -9.41 14.56
N PHE A 199 5.68 -10.06 15.59
CA PHE A 199 6.50 -10.78 16.57
C PHE A 199 7.13 -12.05 16.00
N VAL A 200 6.49 -12.75 15.06
CA VAL A 200 7.10 -13.86 14.34
C VAL A 200 8.30 -13.38 13.51
N MET A 201 8.16 -12.26 12.79
CA MET A 201 9.29 -11.63 12.08
C MET A 201 10.41 -11.29 13.06
N LEU A 202 10.07 -10.64 14.19
CA LEU A 202 11.04 -10.24 15.21
C LEU A 202 11.80 -11.43 15.78
N ALA A 203 11.11 -12.55 16.01
CA ALA A 203 11.71 -13.76 16.55
C ALA A 203 12.59 -14.52 15.53
N LEU A 204 12.22 -14.50 14.23
CA LEU A 204 12.92 -15.27 13.21
C LEU A 204 14.07 -14.50 12.56
N ILE A 205 13.88 -13.20 12.32
CA ILE A 205 14.82 -12.39 11.54
C ILE A 205 15.60 -11.44 12.46
N GLY A 206 14.98 -10.96 13.56
CA GLY A 206 15.52 -9.88 14.39
C GLY A 206 15.24 -8.51 13.76
N PHE A 207 15.47 -7.45 14.54
CA PHE A 207 15.32 -6.06 14.08
C PHE A 207 16.70 -5.47 13.79
N HIS A 208 16.96 -5.10 12.55
CA HIS A 208 18.25 -4.59 12.08
C HIS A 208 18.07 -3.16 11.55
N PRO A 209 18.22 -2.14 12.41
CA PRO A 209 18.05 -0.75 12.00
C PRO A 209 19.10 -0.35 10.97
N GLU A 210 18.66 0.30 9.91
CA GLU A 210 19.55 0.88 8.91
C GLU A 210 20.28 2.10 9.48
N PRO A 211 21.55 2.33 9.14
CA PRO A 211 22.24 3.52 9.56
C PRO A 211 21.54 4.78 9.02
N LEU A 212 21.55 5.86 9.81
CA LEU A 212 21.02 7.14 9.38
C LEU A 212 21.75 7.62 8.13
N ALA A 213 21.02 8.28 7.21
CA ALA A 213 21.52 8.76 5.91
C ALA A 213 22.65 9.79 5.99
N GLY A 214 23.50 9.80 6.91
CA GLY A 214 24.70 10.60 7.09
C GLY A 214 25.82 9.84 7.78
N GLN A 215 25.57 8.57 8.14
CA GLN A 215 26.50 7.70 8.85
C GLN A 215 26.98 6.51 8.00
N MET A 216 26.66 6.50 6.69
CA MET A 216 27.20 5.47 5.83
C MET A 216 28.72 5.69 5.64
N PRO A 217 29.56 4.70 5.94
CA PRO A 217 30.99 4.79 5.60
C PRO A 217 31.11 4.89 4.07
N HIS A 218 31.83 5.90 3.61
CA HIS A 218 32.20 6.12 2.21
C HIS A 218 33.16 5.03 1.72
#